data_497084da5369772a810efb38caa3fad2
#
_entry.id   497084da5369772a810efb38caa3fad2
#
_cell.length_a   1.000
_cell.length_b   1.000
_cell.length_c   1.000
_cell.angle_alpha   90.00
_cell.angle_beta   90.00
_cell.angle_gamma   90.00
#
_symmetry.space_group_name_H-M   'P 1'
#
loop_
_entity.id
_entity.type
_entity.pdbx_description
1 polymer ?
#
loop_
_entity_poly.entity_id
_entity_poly.type
_entity_poly.pdbx_seq_one_letter_code
_entity_poly.pdbx_strand_id
1 'polypeptide(L)'
;VILLENQDELPGVLVKQSSMRDYVYKDLAAHIIGYVGEISKAELRNYQSQGINSYNVQDMIGKSGLEKEYESYLKGVDGIRQIEVNNLGEMVQELGTKPPVPGNNIILNIDLDYQKEVEKLLQKHIERLIKEADEDPERYKPTGGSAIVLNPNNGKIIAMASYPDFNPNQFSTGLTSRDYQKLSNNPMKPLLNRNIMA
;
A
#
# COMPACT_ATOMS: atom_id res chain seq x y z
N VAL A 1 3.44 -7.26 -24.04
CA VAL A 1 3.07 -7.44 -25.46
C VAL A 1 4.06 -8.41 -26.10
N ILE A 2 5.37 -8.13 -26.18
CA ILE A 2 6.38 -8.99 -26.86
C ILE A 2 6.39 -10.45 -26.35
N LEU A 3 6.26 -10.68 -25.03
CA LEU A 3 6.22 -12.04 -24.47
C LEU A 3 4.94 -12.79 -24.82
N LEU A 4 3.81 -12.10 -24.94
CA LEU A 4 2.55 -12.71 -25.36
C LEU A 4 2.54 -13.07 -26.85
N GLU A 5 3.18 -12.23 -27.67
CA GLU A 5 3.28 -12.48 -29.13
C GLU A 5 4.21 -13.65 -29.47
N ASN A 6 5.19 -13.96 -28.60
CA ASN A 6 6.15 -15.04 -28.81
C ASN A 6 5.95 -16.20 -27.80
N GLN A 7 4.77 -16.34 -27.22
CA GLN A 7 4.50 -17.37 -26.20
C GLN A 7 4.70 -18.80 -26.75
N ASP A 8 4.43 -19.02 -28.04
CA ASP A 8 4.60 -20.32 -28.71
C ASP A 8 6.10 -20.73 -28.85
N GLU A 9 7.00 -19.74 -28.85
CA GLU A 9 8.45 -19.96 -28.90
C GLU A 9 9.09 -20.12 -27.50
N LEU A 10 8.32 -19.94 -26.44
CA LEU A 10 8.79 -19.94 -25.03
C LEU A 10 8.11 -21.04 -24.21
N PRO A 11 8.41 -22.33 -24.46
CA PRO A 11 7.78 -23.43 -23.72
C PRO A 11 8.09 -23.32 -22.22
N GLY A 12 7.06 -23.41 -21.39
CA GLY A 12 7.15 -23.27 -19.93
C GLY A 12 7.06 -21.85 -19.41
N VAL A 13 6.92 -20.83 -20.27
CA VAL A 13 6.65 -19.44 -19.85
C VAL A 13 5.15 -19.20 -19.84
N LEU A 14 4.63 -18.85 -18.66
CA LEU A 14 3.24 -18.41 -18.52
C LEU A 14 3.19 -16.90 -18.28
N VAL A 15 2.53 -16.17 -19.16
CA VAL A 15 2.28 -14.73 -18.98
C VAL A 15 0.96 -14.55 -18.27
N LYS A 16 1.01 -14.02 -17.05
CA LYS A 16 -0.18 -13.71 -16.25
C LYS A 16 -0.36 -12.19 -16.16
N GLN A 17 -1.55 -11.71 -16.47
CA GLN A 17 -1.94 -10.33 -16.20
C GLN A 17 -2.37 -10.23 -14.73
N SER A 18 -1.79 -9.30 -13.98
CA SER A 18 -2.17 -9.00 -12.60
C SER A 18 -2.42 -7.51 -12.43
N SER A 19 -3.35 -7.17 -11.54
CA SER A 19 -3.56 -5.79 -11.11
C SER A 19 -2.47 -5.38 -10.12
N MET A 20 -2.05 -4.12 -10.21
CA MET A 20 -1.11 -3.51 -9.27
C MET A 20 -1.73 -2.25 -8.69
N ARG A 21 -1.55 -2.03 -7.37
CA ARG A 21 -2.01 -0.81 -6.72
C ARG A 21 -1.14 0.37 -7.15
N ASP A 22 -1.76 1.42 -7.66
CA ASP A 22 -1.11 2.68 -8.02
C ASP A 22 -1.63 3.82 -7.14
N TYR A 23 -0.72 4.46 -6.40
CA TYR A 23 -1.01 5.61 -5.56
C TYR A 23 -0.69 6.87 -6.36
N VAL A 24 -1.69 7.39 -7.06
CA VAL A 24 -1.58 8.50 -8.03
C VAL A 24 -0.92 9.74 -7.44
N TYR A 25 -1.19 10.05 -6.17
CA TYR A 25 -0.61 11.20 -5.47
C TYR A 25 0.67 10.87 -4.69
N LYS A 26 1.25 9.69 -4.91
CA LYS A 26 2.50 9.22 -4.31
C LYS A 26 2.46 9.24 -2.76
N ASP A 27 3.20 10.17 -2.16
CA ASP A 27 3.39 10.37 -0.72
C ASP A 27 2.21 11.05 -0.01
N LEU A 28 1.36 11.74 -0.76
CA LEU A 28 0.21 12.44 -0.19
C LEU A 28 -0.74 11.48 0.52
N ALA A 29 -1.07 11.79 1.76
CA ALA A 29 -1.92 11.00 2.64
C ALA A 29 -1.44 9.54 2.86
N ALA A 30 -0.13 9.28 2.65
CA ALA A 30 0.43 7.94 2.71
C ALA A 30 0.16 7.22 4.04
N HIS A 31 0.21 7.94 5.16
CA HIS A 31 -0.08 7.37 6.48
C HIS A 31 -1.57 7.07 6.72
N ILE A 32 -2.46 7.76 6.01
CA ILE A 32 -3.90 7.48 6.05
C ILE A 32 -4.23 6.28 5.19
N ILE A 33 -3.83 6.35 3.92
CA ILE A 33 -4.12 5.31 2.93
C ILE A 33 -3.38 4.01 3.31
N GLY A 34 -2.12 4.13 3.71
CA GLY A 34 -1.24 2.99 3.94
C GLY A 34 -0.65 2.46 2.64
N TYR A 35 -0.27 1.20 2.64
CA TYR A 35 0.30 0.54 1.47
C TYR A 35 -0.07 -0.94 1.43
N VAL A 36 -0.01 -1.52 0.24
CA VAL A 36 -0.12 -2.96 0.02
C VAL A 36 1.27 -3.58 -0.10
N GLY A 37 1.38 -4.83 0.26
CA GLY A 37 2.60 -5.61 0.12
C GLY A 37 2.31 -7.10 0.05
N GLU A 38 3.27 -7.89 -0.37
CA GLU A 38 3.11 -9.34 -0.51
C GLU A 38 2.77 -9.99 0.83
N ILE A 39 1.81 -10.92 0.81
CA ILE A 39 1.40 -11.68 1.99
C ILE A 39 2.55 -12.56 2.50
N SER A 40 2.90 -12.43 3.76
CA SER A 40 3.88 -13.29 4.40
C SER A 40 3.28 -14.66 4.74
N LYS A 41 4.14 -15.67 4.90
CA LYS A 41 3.71 -17.02 5.33
C LYS A 41 2.97 -17.01 6.67
N ALA A 42 3.32 -16.11 7.56
CA ALA A 42 2.67 -15.96 8.87
C ALA A 42 1.26 -15.40 8.73
N GLU A 43 1.09 -14.34 7.94
CA GLU A 43 -0.21 -13.73 7.65
C GLU A 43 -1.13 -14.72 6.92
N LEU A 44 -0.60 -15.44 5.92
CA LEU A 44 -1.37 -16.45 5.20
C LEU A 44 -1.90 -17.54 6.14
N ARG A 45 -1.07 -18.05 7.05
CA ARG A 45 -1.50 -19.03 8.06
C ARG A 45 -2.56 -18.46 9.01
N ASN A 46 -2.42 -17.18 9.38
CA ASN A 46 -3.40 -16.50 10.22
C ASN A 46 -4.77 -16.41 9.54
N TYR A 47 -4.82 -16.00 8.27
CA TYR A 47 -6.07 -15.98 7.49
C TYR A 47 -6.69 -17.37 7.37
N GLN A 48 -5.87 -18.39 7.05
CA GLN A 48 -6.33 -19.77 6.95
C GLN A 48 -6.89 -20.32 8.27
N SER A 49 -6.26 -19.98 9.41
CA SER A 49 -6.76 -20.38 10.73
C SER A 49 -8.10 -19.75 11.10
N GLN A 50 -8.42 -18.60 10.50
CA GLN A 50 -9.72 -17.92 10.61
C GLN A 50 -10.75 -18.44 9.59
N GLY A 51 -10.42 -19.45 8.81
CA GLY A 51 -11.28 -19.99 7.75
C GLY A 51 -11.31 -19.15 6.46
N ILE A 52 -10.42 -18.17 6.32
CA ILE A 52 -10.31 -17.31 5.14
C ILE A 52 -9.28 -17.92 4.17
N ASN A 53 -9.76 -18.66 3.19
CA ASN A 53 -8.93 -19.39 2.22
C ASN A 53 -8.84 -18.67 0.85
N SER A 54 -9.21 -17.40 0.78
CA SER A 54 -9.21 -16.60 -0.46
C SER A 54 -7.86 -15.98 -0.80
N TYR A 55 -6.83 -16.26 -0.01
CA TYR A 55 -5.47 -15.76 -0.23
C TYR A 55 -4.52 -16.86 -0.63
N ASN A 56 -3.63 -16.54 -1.56
CA ASN A 56 -2.54 -17.40 -2.03
C ASN A 56 -1.19 -16.76 -1.70
N VAL A 57 -0.13 -17.56 -1.82
CA VAL A 57 1.25 -17.05 -1.79
C VAL A 57 1.42 -16.04 -2.92
N GLN A 58 2.10 -14.93 -2.65
CA GLN A 58 2.32 -13.79 -3.55
C GLN A 58 1.13 -12.85 -3.74
N ASP A 59 -0.02 -13.11 -3.10
CA ASP A 59 -1.10 -12.12 -3.12
C ASP A 59 -0.65 -10.83 -2.42
N MET A 60 -1.12 -9.70 -2.93
CA MET A 60 -0.91 -8.39 -2.31
C MET A 60 -2.03 -8.13 -1.31
N ILE A 61 -1.65 -7.74 -0.09
CA ILE A 61 -2.60 -7.39 0.98
C ILE A 61 -2.27 -6.03 1.58
N GLY A 62 -3.23 -5.38 2.18
CA GLY A 62 -3.02 -4.16 2.96
C GLY A 62 -2.12 -4.39 4.18
N LYS A 63 -1.05 -3.61 4.30
CA LYS A 63 -0.06 -3.72 5.39
C LYS A 63 -0.24 -2.66 6.46
N SER A 64 -0.78 -1.51 6.11
CA SER A 64 -1.02 -0.39 7.02
C SER A 64 -2.17 0.48 6.55
N GLY A 65 -2.61 1.42 7.40
CA GLY A 65 -3.63 2.41 7.08
C GLY A 65 -4.97 1.80 6.66
N LEU A 66 -5.67 2.51 5.80
CA LEU A 66 -6.97 2.09 5.27
C LEU A 66 -6.88 0.83 4.41
N GLU A 67 -5.77 0.64 3.69
CA GLU A 67 -5.54 -0.59 2.91
C GLU A 67 -5.60 -1.83 3.79
N LYS A 68 -5.05 -1.78 5.00
CA LYS A 68 -5.09 -2.89 5.94
C LYS A 68 -6.44 -3.04 6.63
N GLU A 69 -6.99 -1.93 7.12
CA GLU A 69 -8.23 -1.95 7.91
C GLU A 69 -9.43 -2.39 7.07
N TYR A 70 -9.45 -1.98 5.81
CA TYR A 70 -10.53 -2.29 4.88
C TYR A 70 -10.13 -3.33 3.82
N GLU A 71 -9.10 -4.13 4.08
CA GLU A 71 -8.62 -5.17 3.16
C GLU A 71 -9.75 -6.06 2.63
N SER A 72 -10.59 -6.60 3.52
CA SER A 72 -11.71 -7.47 3.16
C SER A 72 -12.78 -6.78 2.31
N TYR A 73 -12.86 -5.46 2.37
CA TYR A 73 -13.80 -4.64 1.62
C TYR A 73 -13.24 -4.19 0.27
N LEU A 74 -11.94 -3.90 0.24
CA LEU A 74 -11.20 -3.44 -0.93
C LEU A 74 -10.79 -4.58 -1.85
N LYS A 75 -10.59 -5.79 -1.30
CA LYS A 75 -10.23 -6.97 -2.08
C LYS A 75 -11.40 -7.41 -2.94
N GLY A 76 -11.13 -7.61 -4.23
CA GLY A 76 -12.05 -8.25 -5.15
C GLY A 76 -12.07 -9.78 -4.99
N VAL A 77 -12.80 -10.42 -5.85
CA VAL A 77 -12.81 -11.89 -5.98
C VAL A 77 -12.15 -12.26 -7.31
N ASP A 78 -11.14 -13.10 -7.23
CA ASP A 78 -10.42 -13.56 -8.42
C ASP A 78 -11.32 -14.34 -9.37
N GLY A 79 -11.15 -14.12 -10.65
CA GLY A 79 -11.76 -14.95 -11.68
C GLY A 79 -11.13 -16.34 -11.72
N ILE A 80 -11.90 -17.32 -12.15
CA ILE A 80 -11.44 -18.70 -12.31
C ILE A 80 -11.64 -19.13 -13.76
N ARG A 81 -10.58 -19.64 -14.38
CA ARG A 81 -10.63 -20.27 -15.68
C ARG A 81 -10.28 -21.74 -15.55
N GLN A 82 -11.21 -22.62 -15.85
CA GLN A 82 -10.98 -24.05 -15.87
C GLN A 82 -10.58 -24.49 -17.29
N ILE A 83 -9.43 -25.12 -17.38
CA ILE A 83 -8.89 -25.63 -18.65
C ILE A 83 -8.57 -27.12 -18.51
N GLU A 84 -8.79 -27.86 -19.58
CA GLU A 84 -8.29 -29.22 -19.73
C GLU A 84 -6.93 -29.16 -20.42
N VAL A 85 -5.95 -29.87 -19.87
CA VAL A 85 -4.60 -29.94 -20.45
C VAL A 85 -4.24 -31.37 -20.78
N ASN A 86 -3.43 -31.57 -21.82
CA ASN A 86 -2.88 -32.86 -22.18
C ASN A 86 -1.67 -33.23 -21.27
N ASN A 87 -1.07 -34.39 -21.51
CA ASN A 87 0.11 -34.87 -20.78
C ASN A 87 1.39 -34.02 -21.00
N LEU A 88 1.38 -33.09 -21.93
CA LEU A 88 2.45 -32.12 -22.19
C LEU A 88 2.18 -30.77 -21.53
N GLY A 89 1.01 -30.59 -20.87
CA GLY A 89 0.61 -29.33 -20.25
C GLY A 89 -0.01 -28.32 -21.24
N GLU A 90 -0.28 -28.73 -22.48
CA GLU A 90 -0.92 -27.86 -23.48
C GLU A 90 -2.44 -27.85 -23.29
N MET A 91 -3.03 -26.67 -23.43
CA MET A 91 -4.50 -26.49 -23.29
C MET A 91 -5.23 -27.19 -24.45
N VAL A 92 -6.07 -28.14 -24.08
CA VAL A 92 -6.92 -28.89 -25.04
C VAL A 92 -8.29 -28.21 -25.18
N GLN A 93 -8.89 -27.83 -24.04
CA GLN A 93 -10.22 -27.26 -24.02
C GLN A 93 -10.42 -26.34 -22.83
N GLU A 94 -11.20 -25.28 -23.00
CA GLU A 94 -11.72 -24.48 -21.90
C GLU A 94 -13.06 -25.06 -21.41
N LEU A 95 -13.12 -25.45 -20.15
CA LEU A 95 -14.29 -26.08 -19.53
C LEU A 95 -15.26 -25.04 -18.96
N GLY A 96 -14.77 -23.87 -18.57
CA GLY A 96 -15.58 -22.77 -18.07
C GLY A 96 -14.74 -21.61 -17.54
N THR A 97 -15.36 -20.43 -17.54
CA THR A 97 -14.74 -19.19 -17.00
C THR A 97 -15.73 -18.50 -16.06
N LYS A 98 -15.26 -18.16 -14.85
CA LYS A 98 -15.93 -17.25 -13.94
C LYS A 98 -15.18 -15.93 -13.95
N PRO A 99 -15.81 -14.80 -14.34
CA PRO A 99 -15.14 -13.51 -14.39
C PRO A 99 -14.74 -13.03 -12.97
N PRO A 100 -13.68 -12.22 -12.83
CA PRO A 100 -13.33 -11.58 -11.58
C PRO A 100 -14.39 -10.55 -11.17
N VAL A 101 -14.54 -10.35 -9.87
CA VAL A 101 -15.39 -9.29 -9.29
C VAL A 101 -14.48 -8.25 -8.65
N PRO A 102 -14.52 -6.98 -9.07
CA PRO A 102 -13.70 -5.93 -8.46
C PRO A 102 -14.10 -5.70 -7.00
N GLY A 103 -13.14 -5.25 -6.19
CA GLY A 103 -13.40 -4.79 -4.82
C GLY A 103 -14.19 -3.49 -4.79
N ASN A 104 -14.58 -3.08 -3.60
CA ASN A 104 -15.36 -1.86 -3.38
C ASN A 104 -14.47 -0.61 -3.34
N ASN A 105 -15.11 0.56 -3.47
CA ASN A 105 -14.45 1.85 -3.33
C ASN A 105 -14.68 2.42 -1.93
N ILE A 106 -13.68 3.14 -1.40
CA ILE A 106 -13.79 3.92 -0.16
C ILE A 106 -13.72 5.40 -0.51
N ILE A 107 -14.70 6.16 -0.05
CA ILE A 107 -14.75 7.62 -0.19
C ILE A 107 -14.38 8.24 1.17
N LEU A 108 -13.29 9.01 1.19
CA LEU A 108 -12.81 9.67 2.39
C LEU A 108 -13.43 11.06 2.55
N ASN A 109 -13.49 11.54 3.80
CA ASN A 109 -13.86 12.92 4.11
C ASN A 109 -12.65 13.88 4.00
N ILE A 110 -11.47 13.36 3.62
CA ILE A 110 -10.26 14.14 3.44
C ILE A 110 -10.45 15.06 2.23
N ASP A 111 -10.19 16.34 2.43
CA ASP A 111 -10.11 17.32 1.36
C ASP A 111 -8.69 17.33 0.80
N LEU A 112 -8.56 17.12 -0.50
CA LEU A 112 -7.27 16.95 -1.15
C LEU A 112 -6.38 18.19 -1.08
N ASP A 113 -6.97 19.38 -1.21
CA ASP A 113 -6.20 20.62 -1.20
C ASP A 113 -5.78 21.02 0.21
N TYR A 114 -6.65 20.82 1.21
CA TYR A 114 -6.28 20.96 2.61
C TYR A 114 -5.19 19.97 3.01
N GLN A 115 -5.30 18.70 2.58
CA GLN A 115 -4.29 17.68 2.90
C GLN A 115 -2.91 18.09 2.37
N LYS A 116 -2.82 18.49 1.11
CA LYS A 116 -1.58 18.98 0.47
C LYS A 116 -0.95 20.13 1.23
N GLU A 117 -1.76 21.13 1.58
CA GLU A 117 -1.24 22.32 2.25
C GLU A 117 -0.80 22.00 3.69
N VAL A 118 -1.56 21.17 4.42
CA VAL A 118 -1.21 20.76 5.79
C VAL A 118 0.09 19.95 5.78
N GLU A 119 0.29 19.00 4.89
CA GLU A 119 1.54 18.23 4.78
C GLU A 119 2.73 19.13 4.45
N LYS A 120 2.60 19.99 3.47
CA LYS A 120 3.63 20.96 3.07
C LYS A 120 4.01 21.90 4.22
N LEU A 121 3.03 22.44 4.94
CA LEU A 121 3.28 23.32 6.09
C LEU A 121 3.95 22.57 7.25
N LEU A 122 3.49 21.36 7.54
CA LEU A 122 4.08 20.51 8.57
C LEU A 122 5.54 20.18 8.25
N GLN A 123 5.83 19.72 7.03
CA GLN A 123 7.18 19.44 6.56
C GLN A 123 8.07 20.68 6.73
N LYS A 124 7.67 21.81 6.14
CA LYS A 124 8.43 23.07 6.21
C LYS A 124 8.72 23.48 7.67
N HIS A 125 7.74 23.31 8.56
CA HIS A 125 7.89 23.67 9.97
C HIS A 125 8.89 22.76 10.68
N ILE A 126 8.78 21.46 10.51
CA ILE A 126 9.71 20.50 11.13
C ILE A 126 11.13 20.66 10.58
N GLU A 127 11.30 20.82 9.27
CA GLU A 127 12.61 21.06 8.66
C GLU A 127 13.27 22.34 9.19
N ARG A 128 12.48 23.40 9.40
CA ARG A 128 12.97 24.62 10.03
C ARG A 128 13.45 24.38 11.45
N LEU A 129 12.67 23.66 12.27
CA LEU A 129 13.05 23.36 13.66
C LEU A 129 14.31 22.47 13.73
N ILE A 130 14.45 21.51 12.80
CA ILE A 130 15.66 20.69 12.69
C ILE A 130 16.89 21.57 12.41
N LYS A 131 16.77 22.50 11.46
CA LYS A 131 17.85 23.42 11.10
C LYS A 131 18.23 24.34 12.27
N GLU A 132 17.24 24.90 12.97
CA GLU A 132 17.48 25.73 14.16
C GLU A 132 18.17 24.95 15.29
N ALA A 133 17.84 23.66 15.44
CA ALA A 133 18.48 22.78 16.43
C ALA A 133 19.92 22.35 16.00
N ASP A 134 20.22 22.31 14.70
CA ASP A 134 21.57 22.07 14.21
C ASP A 134 22.48 23.29 14.43
N GLU A 135 21.91 24.50 14.45
CA GLU A 135 22.63 25.77 14.75
C GLU A 135 22.82 26.02 16.26
N ASP A 136 21.94 25.42 17.11
CA ASP A 136 21.95 25.58 18.55
C ASP A 136 21.78 24.21 19.26
N PRO A 137 22.89 23.60 19.74
CA PRO A 137 22.85 22.27 20.38
C PRO A 137 22.00 22.16 21.66
N GLU A 138 21.60 23.29 22.28
CA GLU A 138 20.72 23.29 23.44
C GLU A 138 19.25 23.13 23.04
N ARG A 139 18.92 23.31 21.78
CA ARG A 139 17.56 23.12 21.27
C ARG A 139 17.22 21.65 21.04
N TYR A 140 15.98 21.30 21.33
CA TYR A 140 15.44 19.98 20.99
C TYR A 140 15.34 19.82 19.48
N LYS A 141 15.97 18.75 18.96
CA LYS A 141 15.91 18.38 17.55
C LYS A 141 14.75 17.40 17.32
N PRO A 142 13.67 17.82 16.67
CA PRO A 142 12.53 16.95 16.42
C PRO A 142 12.87 15.87 15.38
N THR A 143 12.30 14.67 15.55
CA THR A 143 12.40 13.58 14.57
C THR A 143 11.19 13.50 13.66
N GLY A 144 10.20 14.34 13.85
CA GLY A 144 8.98 14.41 13.07
C GLY A 144 7.85 15.12 13.81
N GLY A 145 6.68 15.14 13.21
CA GLY A 145 5.49 15.77 13.77
C GLY A 145 4.22 15.27 13.12
N SER A 146 3.08 15.70 13.64
CA SER A 146 1.76 15.41 13.07
C SER A 146 0.82 16.60 13.20
N ALA A 147 -0.19 16.65 12.33
CA ALA A 147 -1.24 17.65 12.33
C ALA A 147 -2.56 17.03 11.90
N ILE A 148 -3.65 17.38 12.60
CA ILE A 148 -5.01 16.95 12.26
C ILE A 148 -5.91 18.17 12.15
N VAL A 149 -6.68 18.24 11.07
CA VAL A 149 -7.71 19.26 10.86
C VAL A 149 -9.08 18.61 10.93
N LEU A 150 -9.90 19.06 11.86
CA LEU A 150 -11.24 18.55 12.13
C LEU A 150 -12.29 19.62 11.85
N ASN A 151 -13.43 19.19 11.29
CA ASN A 151 -14.62 20.03 11.25
C ASN A 151 -15.37 19.90 12.60
N PRO A 152 -15.45 20.95 13.44
CA PRO A 152 -16.04 20.85 14.78
C PRO A 152 -17.55 20.62 14.75
N ASN A 153 -18.24 20.95 13.65
CA ASN A 153 -19.69 20.82 13.55
C ASN A 153 -20.16 19.37 13.33
N ASN A 154 -19.30 18.52 12.74
CA ASN A 154 -19.70 17.16 12.37
C ASN A 154 -18.62 16.08 12.67
N GLY A 155 -17.49 16.49 13.27
CA GLY A 155 -16.40 15.58 13.66
C GLY A 155 -15.61 14.99 12.49
N LYS A 156 -15.85 15.42 11.23
CA LYS A 156 -15.12 14.88 10.08
C LYS A 156 -13.67 15.34 10.08
N ILE A 157 -12.76 14.41 9.80
CA ILE A 157 -11.35 14.71 9.54
C ILE A 157 -11.24 15.26 8.12
N ILE A 158 -10.76 16.50 7.99
CA ILE A 158 -10.56 17.17 6.71
C ILE A 158 -9.15 16.94 6.18
N ALA A 159 -8.14 16.95 7.08
CA ALA A 159 -6.77 16.62 6.76
C ALA A 159 -6.10 15.95 7.97
N MET A 160 -5.17 15.04 7.70
CA MET A 160 -4.39 14.34 8.72
C MET A 160 -3.00 14.05 8.19
N ALA A 161 -2.00 14.80 8.64
CA ALA A 161 -0.63 14.73 8.19
C ALA A 161 0.30 14.14 9.25
N SER A 162 1.27 13.35 8.83
CA SER A 162 2.38 12.86 9.64
C SER A 162 3.69 13.00 8.86
N TYR A 163 4.71 13.59 9.46
CA TYR A 163 6.01 13.82 8.84
C TYR A 163 7.13 13.16 9.65
N PRO A 164 8.16 12.58 9.02
CA PRO A 164 8.30 12.42 7.57
C PRO A 164 7.32 11.40 6.99
N ASP A 165 7.07 11.52 5.72
CA ASP A 165 6.24 10.64 4.92
C ASP A 165 7.05 9.57 4.16
N PHE A 166 6.36 8.77 3.37
CA PHE A 166 6.94 7.76 2.49
C PHE A 166 6.11 7.60 1.22
N ASN A 167 6.70 7.08 0.15
CA ASN A 167 5.96 6.78 -1.07
C ASN A 167 5.43 5.34 -1.05
N PRO A 168 4.12 5.09 -0.94
CA PRO A 168 3.54 3.76 -0.89
C PRO A 168 3.72 2.94 -2.19
N ASN A 169 3.94 3.60 -3.34
CA ASN A 169 4.22 2.90 -4.59
C ASN A 169 5.52 2.06 -4.54
N GLN A 170 6.47 2.40 -3.67
CA GLN A 170 7.67 1.59 -3.48
C GLN A 170 7.33 0.18 -3.00
N PHE A 171 6.27 0.02 -2.21
CA PHE A 171 5.84 -1.27 -1.69
C PHE A 171 5.05 -2.07 -2.72
N SER A 172 4.19 -1.43 -3.51
CA SER A 172 3.38 -2.10 -4.54
C SER A 172 4.22 -2.60 -5.72
N THR A 173 5.35 -1.96 -6.02
CA THR A 173 6.29 -2.38 -7.08
C THR A 173 7.33 -3.40 -6.63
N GLY A 174 7.32 -3.79 -5.36
CA GLY A 174 8.28 -4.75 -4.79
C GLY A 174 9.49 -4.06 -4.17
N LEU A 175 9.37 -3.68 -2.90
CA LEU A 175 10.48 -3.08 -2.14
C LEU A 175 11.54 -4.13 -1.82
N THR A 176 12.81 -3.85 -2.12
CA THR A 176 13.90 -4.75 -1.72
C THR A 176 14.06 -4.79 -0.20
N SER A 177 14.51 -5.92 0.35
CA SER A 177 14.80 -6.04 1.80
C SER A 177 15.74 -4.94 2.30
N ARG A 178 16.71 -4.52 1.47
CA ARG A 178 17.65 -3.45 1.79
C ARG A 178 16.96 -2.09 1.90
N ASP A 179 16.03 -1.78 1.00
CA ASP A 179 15.33 -0.49 1.01
C ASP A 179 14.28 -0.43 2.11
N TYR A 180 13.62 -1.56 2.41
CA TYR A 180 12.78 -1.69 3.60
C TYR A 180 13.57 -1.43 4.89
N GLN A 181 14.78 -2.02 5.02
CA GLN A 181 15.64 -1.77 6.18
C GLN A 181 16.06 -0.30 6.31
N LYS A 182 16.31 0.40 5.19
CA LYS A 182 16.59 1.84 5.24
C LYS A 182 15.41 2.65 5.81
N LEU A 183 14.18 2.32 5.40
CA LEU A 183 12.97 2.98 5.91
C LEU A 183 12.70 2.63 7.37
N SER A 184 12.80 1.36 7.75
CA SER A 184 12.49 0.89 9.10
C SER A 184 13.54 1.33 10.14
N ASN A 185 14.81 1.39 9.74
CA ASN A 185 15.90 1.80 10.62
C ASN A 185 16.16 3.32 10.59
N ASN A 186 15.40 4.08 9.80
CA ASN A 186 15.52 5.52 9.75
C ASN A 186 15.17 6.13 11.12
N PRO A 187 16.05 6.90 11.77
CA PRO A 187 15.79 7.50 13.09
C PRO A 187 14.58 8.45 13.09
N MET A 188 14.23 9.02 11.94
CA MET A 188 13.06 9.85 11.77
C MET A 188 11.77 9.03 11.58
N LYS A 189 11.82 7.69 11.51
CA LYS A 189 10.70 6.76 11.45
C LYS A 189 9.60 7.17 10.44
N PRO A 190 9.88 7.20 9.13
CA PRO A 190 8.91 7.65 8.11
C PRO A 190 7.66 6.76 8.03
N LEU A 191 7.72 5.49 8.43
CA LEU A 191 6.58 4.58 8.43
C LEU A 191 5.64 4.75 9.63
N LEU A 192 6.01 5.59 10.61
CA LEU A 192 5.21 5.81 11.82
C LEU A 192 4.11 6.84 11.56
N ASN A 193 2.85 6.42 11.69
CA ASN A 193 1.73 7.35 11.71
C ASN A 193 1.62 8.03 13.08
N ARG A 194 2.18 9.21 13.21
CA ARG A 194 2.24 9.97 14.47
C ARG A 194 0.89 10.53 14.94
N ASN A 195 -0.15 10.45 14.10
CA ASN A 195 -1.49 10.87 14.49
C ASN A 195 -2.17 9.84 15.39
N ILE A 196 -1.78 8.56 15.30
CA ILE A 196 -2.47 7.45 15.99
C ILE A 196 -1.52 6.54 16.77
N MET A 197 -0.19 6.66 16.58
CA MET A 197 0.83 5.78 17.19
C MET A 197 1.95 6.60 17.88
N ALA A 198 1.66 7.78 18.39
CA ALA A 198 2.62 8.63 19.09
C ALA A 198 2.91 8.14 20.51
#